data_3f4a01af4354fb2c11f6e258451866d0
#
_entry.id   3f4a01af4354fb2c11f6e258451866d0
#
_cell.length_a   1.000
_cell.length_b   1.000
_cell.length_c   1.000
_cell.angle_alpha   90.00
_cell.angle_beta   90.00
_cell.angle_gamma   90.00
#
_symmetry.space_group_name_H-M   'P 1'
#
loop_
_entity.id
_entity.type
_entity.pdbx_description
1 polymer ?
#
loop_
_entity_poly.entity_id
_entity_poly.type
_entity_poly.pdbx_seq_one_letter_code
_entity_poly.pdbx_strand_id
1 'polypeptide(L)'
;GQEVRFSFGTTVAADDDLMNTQTWVQNGYTRDYFRFYKKTMLVWGNLQEMMNYGVSIAFHDLNLPDEDKTEDKLLAQFPVAQSMIREKLNNRTCKMLAEPNGDKNYIKAALRYDKIRTLCAQSGATKLYPFQENGDIEQVVIERAFYDPPEGSGLTNPDMIKAAILKEMENPKEERAAISIGAHNTDTGWVNFLEWLNDTYGRDGDDSMWFTNQEEYYE
;
A
#
# COMPACT_ATOMS: atom_id res chain seq x y z
N GLY A 1 -20.22 10.17 17.86
CA GLY A 1 -19.13 9.22 17.99
C GLY A 1 -17.79 9.91 17.78
N GLN A 2 -16.74 9.40 18.35
CA GLN A 2 -15.39 9.90 18.08
C GLN A 2 -14.91 9.30 16.76
N GLU A 3 -14.23 10.10 15.94
CA GLU A 3 -13.60 9.64 14.72
C GLU A 3 -12.44 8.69 15.05
N VAL A 4 -12.40 7.54 14.40
CA VAL A 4 -11.28 6.60 14.45
C VAL A 4 -10.52 6.73 13.14
N ARG A 5 -9.21 6.95 13.23
CA ARG A 5 -8.34 7.08 12.07
C ARG A 5 -7.34 5.93 12.04
N PHE A 6 -7.24 5.28 10.90
CA PHE A 6 -6.21 4.31 10.62
C PHE A 6 -5.11 4.96 9.78
N SER A 7 -3.87 4.67 10.10
CA SER A 7 -2.74 5.04 9.26
C SER A 7 -2.65 4.07 8.08
N PHE A 8 -2.53 4.57 6.86
CA PHE A 8 -2.41 3.73 5.67
C PHE A 8 -1.56 4.39 4.57
N GLY A 9 -1.19 3.60 3.57
CA GLY A 9 -0.53 4.06 2.36
C GLY A 9 -1.40 3.86 1.13
N THR A 10 -1.21 4.68 0.13
CA THR A 10 -1.84 4.55 -1.17
C THR A 10 -0.82 4.41 -2.29
N THR A 11 -1.19 3.70 -3.33
CA THR A 11 -0.37 3.54 -4.53
C THR A 11 -0.54 4.70 -5.48
N VAL A 12 0.53 5.06 -6.16
CA VAL A 12 0.59 6.14 -7.16
C VAL A 12 1.04 5.56 -8.49
N ALA A 13 0.20 5.73 -9.51
CA ALA A 13 0.65 5.57 -10.88
C ALA A 13 1.39 6.85 -11.28
N ALA A 14 2.67 6.73 -11.61
CA ALA A 14 3.48 7.89 -12.00
C ALA A 14 3.23 8.25 -13.49
N ASP A 15 2.02 8.66 -13.78
CA ASP A 15 1.52 9.01 -15.10
C ASP A 15 0.62 10.24 -14.99
N ASP A 16 1.07 11.37 -15.55
CA ASP A 16 0.35 12.63 -15.48
C ASP A 16 -1.00 12.58 -16.20
N ASP A 17 -1.10 11.84 -17.29
CA ASP A 17 -2.37 11.74 -18.04
C ASP A 17 -3.41 10.98 -17.21
N LEU A 18 -3.02 9.89 -16.54
CA LEU A 18 -3.91 9.16 -15.64
C LEU A 18 -4.24 9.98 -14.40
N MET A 19 -3.25 10.59 -13.77
CA MET A 19 -3.39 11.32 -12.51
C MET A 19 -4.11 12.66 -12.63
N ASN A 20 -4.33 13.15 -13.84
CA ASN A 20 -5.11 14.36 -14.12
C ASN A 20 -6.52 14.05 -14.63
N THR A 21 -6.86 12.79 -14.90
CA THR A 21 -8.13 12.41 -15.51
C THR A 21 -9.15 11.96 -14.46
N GLN A 22 -10.20 12.77 -14.26
CA GLN A 22 -11.39 12.44 -13.46
C GLN A 22 -12.66 12.41 -14.28
N THR A 23 -12.62 11.88 -15.48
CA THR A 23 -13.67 12.05 -16.48
C THR A 23 -15.06 11.63 -16.00
N TRP A 24 -15.18 10.58 -15.24
CA TRP A 24 -16.49 10.07 -14.82
C TRP A 24 -17.03 10.77 -13.57
N VAL A 25 -16.20 11.28 -12.69
CA VAL A 25 -16.62 12.14 -11.57
C VAL A 25 -17.18 13.45 -12.11
N GLN A 26 -16.57 14.01 -13.14
CA GLN A 26 -17.06 15.20 -13.84
C GLN A 26 -18.45 15.00 -14.44
N ASN A 27 -18.79 13.77 -14.79
CA ASN A 27 -20.10 13.43 -15.34
C ASN A 27 -21.16 13.08 -14.28
N GLY A 28 -20.84 13.20 -12.99
CA GLY A 28 -21.79 12.97 -11.89
C GLY A 28 -22.13 11.50 -11.63
N TYR A 29 -21.36 10.56 -12.11
CA TYR A 29 -21.61 9.12 -11.96
C TYR A 29 -21.01 8.51 -10.70
N THR A 30 -21.12 9.18 -9.61
CA THR A 30 -20.52 8.73 -8.34
C THR A 30 -21.12 7.45 -7.77
N ARG A 31 -22.29 7.02 -8.24
CA ARG A 31 -22.97 5.82 -7.72
C ARG A 31 -22.77 4.57 -8.55
N ASP A 32 -22.50 4.70 -9.84
CA ASP A 32 -22.47 3.59 -10.80
C ASP A 32 -21.09 3.38 -11.42
N TYR A 33 -20.05 3.72 -10.69
CA TYR A 33 -18.68 3.56 -11.19
C TYR A 33 -18.33 2.10 -11.55
N PHE A 34 -19.05 1.11 -11.02
CA PHE A 34 -18.92 -0.29 -11.45
C PHE A 34 -19.26 -0.54 -12.90
N ARG A 35 -20.08 0.31 -13.49
CA ARG A 35 -20.40 0.25 -14.93
C ARG A 35 -19.24 0.77 -15.79
N PHE A 36 -18.39 1.55 -15.18
CA PHE A 36 -17.22 2.07 -15.85
C PHE A 36 -16.06 1.18 -15.43
N TYR A 37 -15.56 0.41 -16.34
CA TYR A 37 -14.36 -0.43 -16.14
C TYR A 37 -13.15 0.38 -15.72
N LYS A 38 -13.22 1.70 -15.81
CA LYS A 38 -12.23 2.60 -15.24
C LYS A 38 -12.79 3.11 -13.91
N LYS A 39 -12.31 2.55 -12.83
CA LYS A 39 -12.47 3.14 -11.51
C LYS A 39 -11.97 4.57 -11.54
N THR A 40 -12.51 5.43 -10.69
CA THR A 40 -11.83 6.66 -10.36
C THR A 40 -10.44 6.33 -9.91
N MET A 41 -9.52 6.84 -10.64
CA MET A 41 -8.18 6.95 -10.12
C MET A 41 -8.09 8.18 -9.23
N LEU A 42 -7.29 8.11 -8.20
CA LEU A 42 -6.90 9.28 -7.43
C LEU A 42 -6.14 10.23 -8.37
N VAL A 43 -6.45 11.51 -8.26
CA VAL A 43 -5.67 12.55 -8.94
C VAL A 43 -4.71 13.21 -7.97
N TRP A 44 -3.75 13.97 -8.48
CA TRP A 44 -2.74 14.64 -7.66
C TRP A 44 -3.34 15.47 -6.52
N GLY A 45 -4.45 16.18 -6.76
CA GLY A 45 -5.13 16.95 -5.71
C GLY A 45 -5.67 16.08 -4.57
N ASN A 46 -6.22 14.90 -4.89
CA ASN A 46 -6.66 13.96 -3.86
C ASN A 46 -5.48 13.45 -3.02
N LEU A 47 -4.35 13.12 -3.66
CA LEU A 47 -3.16 12.67 -2.94
C LEU A 47 -2.60 13.76 -2.03
N GLN A 48 -2.56 15.02 -2.47
CA GLN A 48 -2.15 16.14 -1.64
C GLN A 48 -3.02 16.26 -0.38
N GLU A 49 -4.34 16.13 -0.55
CA GLU A 49 -5.28 16.16 0.56
C GLU A 49 -5.08 14.96 1.51
N MET A 50 -4.98 13.74 0.98
CA MET A 50 -4.74 12.53 1.76
C MET A 50 -3.45 12.59 2.56
N MET A 51 -2.37 13.13 1.98
CA MET A 51 -1.09 13.32 2.67
C MET A 51 -1.19 14.30 3.85
N ASN A 52 -2.09 15.29 3.79
CA ASN A 52 -2.36 16.19 4.93
C ASN A 52 -3.01 15.44 6.11
N TYR A 53 -3.59 14.27 5.86
CA TYR A 53 -4.12 13.37 6.89
C TYR A 53 -3.14 12.26 7.30
N GLY A 54 -1.88 12.33 6.87
CA GLY A 54 -0.85 11.35 7.25
C GLY A 54 -0.80 10.09 6.38
N VAL A 55 -1.47 10.09 5.22
CA VAL A 55 -1.38 8.97 4.28
C VAL A 55 -0.02 8.96 3.61
N SER A 56 0.67 7.83 3.62
CA SER A 56 1.91 7.62 2.87
C SER A 56 1.63 7.24 1.41
N ILE A 57 2.64 7.36 0.56
CA ILE A 57 2.56 7.06 -0.86
C ILE A 57 3.55 5.96 -1.24
N ALA A 58 3.15 5.11 -2.17
CA ALA A 58 3.99 4.05 -2.71
C ALA A 58 4.01 4.09 -4.25
N PHE A 59 5.17 3.87 -4.84
CA PHE A 59 5.24 3.55 -6.26
C PHE A 59 4.39 2.31 -6.55
N HIS A 60 3.74 2.31 -7.70
CA HIS A 60 3.07 1.14 -8.24
C HIS A 60 3.43 0.98 -9.70
N ASP A 61 2.62 1.40 -10.64
CA ASP A 61 2.97 1.37 -12.05
C ASP A 61 3.85 2.58 -12.44
N LEU A 62 4.86 2.34 -13.27
CA LEU A 62 5.81 3.35 -13.71
C LEU A 62 5.58 3.82 -15.15
N ASN A 63 4.38 3.61 -15.70
CA ASN A 63 4.00 4.03 -17.04
C ASN A 63 4.97 3.53 -18.14
N LEU A 64 5.25 2.24 -18.12
CA LEU A 64 5.98 1.55 -19.18
C LEU A 64 5.08 0.54 -19.88
N PRO A 65 5.22 0.38 -21.20
CA PRO A 65 4.59 -0.75 -21.91
C PRO A 65 5.03 -2.09 -21.31
N ASP A 66 4.19 -3.12 -21.35
CA ASP A 66 4.48 -4.41 -20.73
C ASP A 66 5.77 -5.05 -21.27
N GLU A 67 6.05 -4.90 -22.56
CA GLU A 67 7.28 -5.38 -23.21
C GLU A 67 8.54 -4.66 -22.71
N ASP A 68 8.39 -3.51 -22.08
CA ASP A 68 9.46 -2.68 -21.56
C ASP A 68 9.69 -2.82 -20.05
N LYS A 69 8.87 -3.58 -19.36
CA LYS A 69 8.97 -3.80 -17.89
C LYS A 69 10.11 -4.74 -17.52
N THR A 70 11.30 -4.47 -18.04
CA THR A 70 12.54 -5.16 -17.64
C THR A 70 13.15 -4.48 -16.42
N GLU A 71 13.95 -5.20 -15.64
CA GLU A 71 14.61 -4.68 -14.45
C GLU A 71 15.36 -3.37 -14.72
N ASP A 72 16.17 -3.31 -15.77
CA ASP A 72 16.97 -2.12 -16.07
C ASP A 72 16.13 -0.93 -16.55
N LYS A 73 15.08 -1.16 -17.32
CA LYS A 73 14.17 -0.08 -17.76
C LYS A 73 13.34 0.45 -16.57
N LEU A 74 12.86 -0.43 -15.70
CA LEU A 74 12.18 -0.04 -14.47
C LEU A 74 13.11 0.74 -13.56
N LEU A 75 14.36 0.29 -13.39
CA LEU A 75 15.35 1.02 -12.60
C LEU A 75 15.58 2.43 -13.15
N ALA A 76 15.68 2.59 -14.46
CA ALA A 76 15.83 3.90 -15.09
C ALA A 76 14.57 4.79 -14.95
N GLN A 77 13.39 4.17 -14.82
CA GLN A 77 12.13 4.92 -14.70
C GLN A 77 11.85 5.40 -13.28
N PHE A 78 12.36 4.77 -12.23
CA PHE A 78 12.14 5.22 -10.85
C PHE A 78 12.54 6.68 -10.59
N PRO A 79 13.72 7.17 -11.03
CA PRO A 79 14.07 8.60 -10.87
C PRO A 79 13.12 9.54 -11.61
N VAL A 80 12.59 9.15 -12.76
CA VAL A 80 11.62 9.93 -13.54
C VAL A 80 10.31 10.04 -12.77
N ALA A 81 9.78 8.93 -12.32
CA ALA A 81 8.57 8.87 -11.50
C ALA A 81 8.75 9.64 -10.17
N GLN A 82 9.91 9.51 -9.53
CA GLN A 82 10.24 10.25 -8.31
C GLN A 82 10.24 11.77 -8.55
N SER A 83 10.79 12.22 -9.67
CA SER A 83 10.80 13.65 -10.00
C SER A 83 9.39 14.19 -10.20
N MET A 84 8.53 13.45 -10.90
CA MET A 84 7.12 13.78 -11.09
C MET A 84 6.38 13.85 -9.74
N ILE A 85 6.52 12.85 -8.89
CA ILE A 85 5.90 12.82 -7.55
C ILE A 85 6.35 14.03 -6.74
N ARG A 86 7.63 14.37 -6.73
CA ARG A 86 8.16 15.52 -6.00
C ARG A 86 7.61 16.85 -6.53
N GLU A 87 7.50 16.99 -7.82
CA GLU A 87 6.90 18.18 -8.45
C GLU A 87 5.44 18.37 -8.04
N LYS A 88 4.66 17.28 -8.09
CA LYS A 88 3.20 17.30 -7.86
C LYS A 88 2.81 17.29 -6.38
N LEU A 89 3.63 16.73 -5.51
CA LEU A 89 3.32 16.50 -4.10
C LEU A 89 4.28 17.25 -3.15
N ASN A 90 4.44 18.54 -3.35
CA ASN A 90 5.17 19.45 -2.45
C ASN A 90 6.57 18.94 -2.07
N ASN A 91 7.30 18.44 -3.05
CA ASN A 91 8.66 17.90 -2.89
C ASN A 91 8.73 16.60 -2.07
N ARG A 92 7.61 15.89 -1.88
CA ARG A 92 7.57 14.60 -1.18
C ARG A 92 8.41 13.56 -1.90
N THR A 93 9.24 12.85 -1.17
CA THR A 93 9.97 11.67 -1.66
C THR A 93 9.15 10.42 -1.42
N CYS A 94 8.91 9.62 -2.47
CA CYS A 94 8.30 8.31 -2.34
C CYS A 94 9.38 7.28 -1.96
N LYS A 95 9.21 6.61 -0.83
CA LYS A 95 10.17 5.65 -0.27
C LYS A 95 9.69 4.21 -0.32
N MET A 96 8.52 3.98 -0.88
CA MET A 96 7.85 2.69 -0.86
C MET A 96 7.52 2.22 -2.26
N LEU A 97 7.48 0.90 -2.45
CA LEU A 97 6.95 0.23 -3.63
C LEU A 97 5.86 -0.77 -3.22
N ALA A 98 4.72 -0.74 -3.87
CA ALA A 98 3.77 -1.84 -3.89
C ALA A 98 3.90 -2.56 -5.23
N GLU A 99 4.30 -3.83 -5.21
CA GLU A 99 4.56 -4.63 -6.41
C GLU A 99 3.33 -4.70 -7.31
N PRO A 100 3.40 -4.22 -8.57
CA PRO A 100 2.29 -4.33 -9.50
C PRO A 100 2.14 -5.77 -10.00
N ASN A 101 0.93 -6.32 -9.96
CA ASN A 101 0.55 -7.59 -10.58
C ASN A 101 1.48 -8.79 -10.30
N GLY A 102 2.27 -8.75 -9.23
CA GLY A 102 3.24 -9.80 -8.91
C GLY A 102 4.48 -9.83 -9.81
N ASP A 103 4.72 -8.76 -10.57
CA ASP A 103 5.89 -8.66 -11.45
C ASP A 103 7.17 -8.42 -10.65
N LYS A 104 7.96 -9.49 -10.52
CA LYS A 104 9.21 -9.47 -9.74
C LYS A 104 10.30 -8.56 -10.31
N ASN A 105 10.19 -8.10 -11.54
CA ASN A 105 11.13 -7.13 -12.10
C ASN A 105 11.04 -5.79 -11.36
N TYR A 106 9.85 -5.40 -10.89
CA TYR A 106 9.69 -4.23 -10.04
C TYR A 106 10.46 -4.36 -8.72
N ILE A 107 10.35 -5.50 -8.05
CA ILE A 107 11.09 -5.76 -6.80
C ILE A 107 12.60 -5.72 -7.05
N LYS A 108 13.08 -6.42 -8.10
CA LYS A 108 14.51 -6.43 -8.44
C LYS A 108 15.06 -5.05 -8.76
N ALA A 109 14.32 -4.27 -9.54
CA ALA A 109 14.70 -2.90 -9.88
C ALA A 109 14.70 -1.99 -8.64
N ALA A 110 13.68 -2.11 -7.79
CA ALA A 110 13.56 -1.32 -6.57
C ALA A 110 14.67 -1.60 -5.56
N LEU A 111 15.13 -2.86 -5.45
CA LEU A 111 16.28 -3.23 -4.59
C LEU A 111 17.61 -2.58 -5.05
N ARG A 112 17.65 -2.08 -6.28
CA ARG A 112 18.81 -1.34 -6.83
C ARG A 112 18.64 0.17 -6.77
N TYR A 113 17.47 0.66 -6.35
CA TYR A 113 17.17 2.09 -6.25
C TYR A 113 17.21 2.56 -4.81
N ASP A 114 18.22 3.35 -4.47
CA ASP A 114 18.58 3.77 -3.11
C ASP A 114 17.55 4.64 -2.38
N LYS A 115 16.49 5.08 -3.05
CA LYS A 115 15.43 5.90 -2.44
C LYS A 115 14.24 5.09 -1.94
N ILE A 116 14.10 3.83 -2.38
CA ILE A 116 13.06 2.94 -1.88
C ILE A 116 13.58 2.22 -0.65
N ARG A 117 12.79 2.19 0.42
CA ARG A 117 13.11 1.55 1.70
C ARG A 117 12.24 0.34 1.98
N THR A 118 10.95 0.44 1.67
CA THR A 118 9.98 -0.63 1.93
C THR A 118 9.35 -1.10 0.63
N LEU A 119 9.34 -2.42 0.43
CA LEU A 119 8.77 -3.06 -0.73
C LEU A 119 7.66 -4.03 -0.30
N CYS A 120 6.45 -3.83 -0.80
CA CYS A 120 5.34 -4.76 -0.60
C CYS A 120 5.23 -5.70 -1.76
N ALA A 121 5.68 -6.92 -1.55
CA ALA A 121 5.59 -8.01 -2.52
C ALA A 121 4.28 -8.80 -2.39
N GLN A 122 3.82 -9.40 -3.48
CA GLN A 122 2.68 -10.32 -3.44
C GLN A 122 3.08 -11.71 -2.90
N SER A 123 4.37 -12.04 -2.96
CA SER A 123 4.93 -13.28 -2.43
C SER A 123 6.44 -13.17 -2.27
N GLY A 124 7.02 -14.07 -1.49
CA GLY A 124 8.48 -14.19 -1.36
C GLY A 124 9.12 -13.15 -0.44
N ALA A 125 8.40 -12.73 0.59
CA ALA A 125 8.85 -11.77 1.57
C ALA A 125 9.21 -12.41 2.92
N THR A 126 9.90 -11.64 3.72
CA THR A 126 10.29 -11.99 5.10
C THR A 126 9.29 -11.42 6.10
N LYS A 127 9.06 -12.11 7.20
CA LYS A 127 8.35 -11.54 8.35
C LYS A 127 9.17 -10.41 8.95
N LEU A 128 8.48 -9.31 9.29
CA LEU A 128 9.06 -8.21 10.05
C LEU A 128 8.51 -8.18 11.46
N TYR A 129 9.38 -7.92 12.40
CA TYR A 129 9.05 -7.77 13.81
C TYR A 129 9.28 -6.33 14.25
N PRO A 130 8.42 -5.78 15.13
CA PRO A 130 8.63 -4.45 15.68
C PRO A 130 9.97 -4.38 16.40
N PHE A 131 10.65 -3.24 16.25
CA PHE A 131 11.93 -2.97 16.90
C PHE A 131 13.04 -4.00 16.63
N GLN A 132 12.92 -4.71 15.54
CA GLN A 132 13.97 -5.63 15.10
C GLN A 132 15.21 -4.85 14.71
N GLU A 133 16.35 -5.23 15.25
CA GLU A 133 17.63 -4.75 14.73
C GLU A 133 17.88 -5.41 13.37
N ASN A 134 17.81 -4.63 12.32
CA ASN A 134 17.99 -5.13 10.96
C ASN A 134 19.47 -5.11 10.51
N GLY A 135 20.39 -4.72 11.37
CA GLY A 135 21.80 -4.56 11.02
C GLY A 135 21.98 -3.56 9.87
N ASP A 136 22.64 -4.00 8.81
CA ASP A 136 22.90 -3.18 7.61
C ASP A 136 21.77 -3.26 6.57
N ILE A 137 20.58 -3.74 6.92
CA ILE A 137 19.47 -3.84 5.97
C ILE A 137 18.90 -2.44 5.73
N GLU A 138 19.18 -1.90 4.55
CA GLU A 138 18.67 -0.60 4.12
C GLU A 138 17.29 -0.68 3.48
N GLN A 139 16.86 -1.87 3.03
CA GLN A 139 15.61 -2.10 2.33
C GLN A 139 14.91 -3.34 2.89
N VAL A 140 13.59 -3.26 3.02
CA VAL A 140 12.77 -4.31 3.61
C VAL A 140 11.70 -4.75 2.63
N VAL A 141 11.56 -6.05 2.41
CA VAL A 141 10.50 -6.65 1.59
C VAL A 141 9.47 -7.33 2.47
N ILE A 142 8.24 -6.86 2.42
CA ILE A 142 7.10 -7.36 3.22
C ILE A 142 6.12 -8.05 2.29
N GLU A 143 5.60 -9.21 2.70
CA GLU A 143 4.49 -9.84 1.99
C GLU A 143 3.16 -9.15 2.32
N ARG A 144 2.36 -8.91 1.29
CA ARG A 144 1.08 -8.23 1.39
C ARG A 144 -0.07 -9.24 1.38
N ALA A 145 -0.90 -9.20 2.41
CA ALA A 145 -2.20 -9.85 2.41
C ALA A 145 -3.22 -8.99 1.66
N PHE A 146 -4.13 -9.61 0.90
CA PHE A 146 -5.17 -8.89 0.19
C PHE A 146 -6.54 -9.13 0.81
N TYR A 147 -7.21 -8.05 1.14
CA TYR A 147 -8.60 -8.08 1.60
C TYR A 147 -9.55 -8.49 0.48
N ASP A 148 -9.39 -7.92 -0.70
CA ASP A 148 -10.11 -8.27 -1.92
C ASP A 148 -9.16 -9.01 -2.88
N PRO A 149 -9.39 -10.29 -3.12
CA PRO A 149 -8.40 -11.11 -3.79
C PRO A 149 -8.26 -10.80 -5.28
N PRO A 150 -7.05 -10.58 -5.77
CA PRO A 150 -6.70 -11.12 -7.07
C PRO A 150 -6.53 -12.64 -6.90
N GLU A 151 -7.09 -13.41 -7.81
CA GLU A 151 -6.92 -14.86 -7.82
C GLU A 151 -5.44 -15.25 -7.71
N GLY A 152 -5.12 -16.17 -6.81
CA GLY A 152 -3.79 -16.77 -6.69
C GLY A 152 -2.77 -16.07 -5.77
N SER A 153 -3.15 -15.02 -5.05
CA SER A 153 -2.30 -14.48 -4.00
C SER A 153 -2.57 -15.13 -2.64
N GLY A 154 -1.58 -15.15 -1.74
CA GLY A 154 -1.56 -15.92 -0.49
C GLY A 154 -2.77 -15.73 0.43
N LEU A 155 -2.76 -14.76 1.35
CA LEU A 155 -3.92 -14.46 2.18
C LEU A 155 -4.89 -13.58 1.38
N THR A 156 -6.01 -14.14 0.92
CA THR A 156 -6.81 -13.56 -0.17
C THR A 156 -8.25 -13.23 0.19
N ASN A 157 -8.67 -13.38 1.43
CA ASN A 157 -10.00 -12.96 1.84
C ASN A 157 -10.04 -12.50 3.30
N PRO A 158 -11.08 -11.77 3.71
CA PRO A 158 -11.19 -11.23 5.06
C PRO A 158 -11.06 -12.29 6.16
N ASP A 159 -11.64 -13.45 5.96
CA ASP A 159 -11.62 -14.51 6.99
C ASP A 159 -10.22 -15.10 7.15
N MET A 160 -9.49 -15.29 6.06
CA MET A 160 -8.09 -15.74 6.12
C MET A 160 -7.19 -14.70 6.79
N ILE A 161 -7.40 -13.41 6.51
CA ILE A 161 -6.66 -12.33 7.16
C ILE A 161 -6.99 -12.27 8.65
N LYS A 162 -8.27 -12.36 9.02
CA LYS A 162 -8.68 -12.44 10.43
C LYS A 162 -8.06 -13.64 11.14
N ALA A 163 -8.07 -14.82 10.52
CA ALA A 163 -7.45 -16.01 11.08
C ALA A 163 -5.93 -15.84 11.26
N ALA A 164 -5.25 -15.21 10.32
CA ALA A 164 -3.83 -14.91 10.44
C ALA A 164 -3.53 -13.91 11.58
N ILE A 165 -4.35 -12.89 11.74
CA ILE A 165 -4.26 -11.93 12.84
C ILE A 165 -4.47 -12.65 14.18
N LEU A 166 -5.54 -13.44 14.31
CA LEU A 166 -5.84 -14.19 15.54
C LEU A 166 -4.66 -15.11 15.92
N LYS A 167 -4.11 -15.82 14.94
CA LYS A 167 -2.95 -16.68 15.15
C LYS A 167 -1.71 -15.89 15.59
N GLU A 168 -1.47 -14.73 15.02
CA GLU A 168 -0.33 -13.89 15.40
C GLU A 168 -0.51 -13.32 16.81
N MET A 169 -1.75 -13.02 17.20
CA MET A 169 -2.07 -12.52 18.54
C MET A 169 -1.92 -13.57 19.66
N GLU A 170 -1.87 -14.86 19.32
CA GLU A 170 -1.55 -15.94 20.27
C GLU A 170 -0.07 -15.93 20.68
N ASN A 171 0.81 -15.34 19.86
CA ASN A 171 2.23 -15.25 20.18
C ASN A 171 2.48 -14.23 21.32
N PRO A 172 3.57 -14.40 22.11
CA PRO A 172 4.07 -13.35 23.00
C PRO A 172 4.22 -12.02 22.24
N LYS A 173 4.03 -10.89 22.91
CA LYS A 173 4.06 -9.57 22.27
C LYS A 173 5.36 -9.31 21.50
N GLU A 174 6.47 -9.75 22.04
CA GLU A 174 7.82 -9.59 21.50
C GLU A 174 8.06 -10.43 20.22
N GLU A 175 7.23 -11.43 20.00
CA GLU A 175 7.33 -12.35 18.86
C GLU A 175 6.30 -12.09 17.77
N ARG A 176 5.44 -11.07 17.95
CA ARG A 176 4.39 -10.74 16.98
C ARG A 176 4.96 -10.03 15.78
N ALA A 177 4.70 -10.57 14.60
CA ALA A 177 5.10 -9.99 13.34
C ALA A 177 4.10 -8.94 12.85
N ALA A 178 4.57 -7.99 12.04
CA ALA A 178 3.71 -7.08 11.31
C ALA A 178 2.97 -7.82 10.19
N ILE A 179 1.70 -7.47 10.00
CA ILE A 179 0.87 -7.94 8.88
C ILE A 179 0.54 -6.74 7.99
N SER A 180 1.02 -6.78 6.75
CA SER A 180 0.70 -5.77 5.75
C SER A 180 -0.56 -6.18 4.99
N ILE A 181 -1.59 -5.33 5.01
CA ILE A 181 -2.88 -5.60 4.36
C ILE A 181 -3.09 -4.58 3.25
N GLY A 182 -3.40 -5.07 2.04
CA GLY A 182 -3.79 -4.26 0.90
C GLY A 182 -5.25 -4.48 0.52
N ALA A 183 -5.90 -3.45 0.00
CA ALA A 183 -7.23 -3.52 -0.59
C ALA A 183 -7.28 -2.70 -1.87
N HIS A 184 -8.05 -3.17 -2.87
CA HIS A 184 -8.34 -2.41 -4.07
C HIS A 184 -9.65 -1.61 -3.94
N ASN A 185 -10.52 -2.04 -3.02
CA ASN A 185 -11.81 -1.43 -2.75
C ASN A 185 -11.94 -1.05 -1.27
N THR A 186 -12.71 0.01 -1.04
CA THR A 186 -13.08 0.47 0.31
C THR A 186 -14.59 0.41 0.46
N ASP A 187 -15.15 -0.77 0.26
CA ASP A 187 -16.58 -1.04 0.40
C ASP A 187 -17.01 -1.23 1.87
N THR A 188 -18.29 -1.53 2.07
CA THR A 188 -18.83 -1.76 3.42
C THR A 188 -18.13 -2.92 4.13
N GLY A 189 -17.68 -3.94 3.40
CA GLY A 189 -16.94 -5.06 3.98
C GLY A 189 -15.59 -4.60 4.54
N TRP A 190 -14.88 -3.71 3.83
CA TRP A 190 -13.64 -3.10 4.31
C TRP A 190 -13.88 -2.28 5.58
N VAL A 191 -14.95 -1.47 5.61
CA VAL A 191 -15.31 -0.69 6.79
C VAL A 191 -15.58 -1.62 7.99
N ASN A 192 -16.40 -2.64 7.82
CA ASN A 192 -16.71 -3.63 8.88
C ASN A 192 -15.44 -4.35 9.37
N PHE A 193 -14.47 -4.61 8.50
CA PHE A 193 -13.20 -5.20 8.87
C PHE A 193 -12.37 -4.25 9.75
N LEU A 194 -12.30 -2.97 9.39
CA LEU A 194 -11.59 -1.96 10.18
C LEU A 194 -12.29 -1.71 11.53
N GLU A 195 -13.62 -1.68 11.56
CA GLU A 195 -14.40 -1.60 12.80
C GLU A 195 -14.08 -2.79 13.70
N TRP A 196 -14.09 -4.02 13.17
CA TRP A 196 -13.71 -5.20 13.93
C TRP A 196 -12.28 -5.11 14.51
N LEU A 197 -11.32 -4.61 13.74
CA LEU A 197 -9.95 -4.41 14.21
C LEU A 197 -9.90 -3.40 15.36
N ASN A 198 -10.58 -2.26 15.21
CA ASN A 198 -10.62 -1.23 16.24
C ASN A 198 -11.32 -1.70 17.52
N ASP A 199 -12.47 -2.36 17.39
CA ASP A 199 -13.28 -2.82 18.52
C ASP A 199 -12.63 -3.97 19.28
N THR A 200 -11.74 -4.72 18.62
CA THR A 200 -11.06 -5.87 19.24
C THR A 200 -9.69 -5.48 19.79
N TYR A 201 -8.85 -4.83 18.98
CA TYR A 201 -7.43 -4.64 19.24
C TYR A 201 -6.99 -3.17 19.21
N GLY A 202 -7.86 -2.28 18.79
CA GLY A 202 -7.57 -0.85 18.73
C GLY A 202 -8.05 -0.11 19.98
N ARG A 203 -8.18 1.20 19.83
CA ARG A 203 -8.54 2.13 20.91
C ARG A 203 -9.85 1.77 21.62
N ASP A 204 -10.84 1.26 20.91
CA ASP A 204 -12.15 0.91 21.48
C ASP A 204 -12.20 -0.55 21.98
N GLY A 205 -11.13 -1.32 21.77
CA GLY A 205 -10.89 -2.67 22.27
C GLY A 205 -9.86 -2.71 23.40
N ASP A 206 -8.89 -3.62 23.30
CA ASP A 206 -7.84 -3.82 24.32
C ASP A 206 -6.55 -3.00 24.08
N ASP A 207 -6.53 -2.18 23.02
CA ASP A 207 -5.39 -1.34 22.60
C ASP A 207 -4.07 -2.11 22.48
N SER A 208 -4.15 -3.35 21.99
CA SER A 208 -3.02 -4.28 21.90
C SER A 208 -2.35 -4.31 20.53
N MET A 209 -2.88 -3.58 19.53
CA MET A 209 -2.38 -3.55 18.17
C MET A 209 -2.06 -2.12 17.71
N TRP A 210 -0.89 -1.95 17.13
CA TRP A 210 -0.50 -0.69 16.50
C TRP A 210 -0.89 -0.71 15.02
N PHE A 211 -1.75 0.25 14.62
CA PHE A 211 -2.14 0.48 13.24
C PHE A 211 -1.24 1.56 12.63
N THR A 212 -0.47 1.18 11.64
CA THR A 212 0.51 2.06 11.03
C THR A 212 0.60 1.85 9.52
N ASN A 213 1.19 2.77 8.82
CA ASN A 213 1.58 2.57 7.42
C ASN A 213 3.04 2.11 7.34
N GLN A 214 3.44 1.62 6.18
CA GLN A 214 4.75 1.01 6.00
C GLN A 214 5.91 2.00 6.09
N GLU A 215 5.69 3.27 5.74
CA GLU A 215 6.70 4.30 5.87
C GLU A 215 6.97 4.60 7.36
N GLU A 216 5.91 4.80 8.13
CA GLU A 216 5.97 5.03 9.57
C GLU A 216 6.55 3.82 10.31
N TYR A 217 6.21 2.61 9.87
CA TYR A 217 6.74 1.37 10.47
C TYR A 217 8.24 1.20 10.22
N TYR A 218 8.74 1.66 9.08
CA TYR A 218 10.16 1.59 8.74
C TYR A 218 11.00 2.60 9.54
N GLU A 219 10.48 3.81 9.74
CA GLU A 219 11.14 4.90 10.49
C GLU A 219 11.15 4.64 12.01
#